data_920f8068647a0fb3664f07eeee0dc54c
#
_entry.id   920f8068647a0fb3664f07eeee0dc54c
#
_cell.length_a   1.000
_cell.length_b   1.000
_cell.length_c   1.000
_cell.angle_alpha   90.00
_cell.angle_beta   90.00
_cell.angle_gamma   90.00
#
_symmetry.space_group_name_H-M   'P 1'
#
loop_
_entity.id
_entity.type
_entity.pdbx_description
1 polymer ?
#
loop_
_entity_poly.entity_id
_entity_poly.type
_entity_poly.pdbx_seq_one_letter_code
_entity_poly.pdbx_strand_id
1 'polypeptide(L)'
;DAVELELYKRLPGDLSILTPSPASDTDTVTVTAATAARWNLKTIADLAPHSADVKFAAPSAFQTRPSGLPGLRHKYSLDIAPGNFVTINDGGGAVTVRALVEGTATAANLFSTSAAIPQNHLVVLEDPEHNFLAGNIVPLVNSRKKSDHLKDVLDAVSAKLTTAGLAELNAAVSGNSGVDPDQAARKWVRDKGFDHPVRQ
;
A
#
# COMPACT_ATOMS: atom_id res chain seq x y z
N ASP A 1 -9.02 -12.60 -9.38
CA ASP A 1 -9.99 -11.99 -8.49
C ASP A 1 -10.89 -10.99 -9.26
N ALA A 2 -11.85 -10.34 -8.60
CA ALA A 2 -12.81 -9.44 -9.26
C ALA A 2 -12.12 -8.17 -9.81
N VAL A 3 -11.09 -7.67 -9.14
CA VAL A 3 -10.31 -6.49 -9.57
C VAL A 3 -9.51 -6.81 -10.82
N GLU A 4 -8.87 -7.96 -10.84
CA GLU A 4 -8.10 -8.44 -11.99
C GLU A 4 -8.99 -8.66 -13.22
N LEU A 5 -10.16 -9.30 -13.03
CA LEU A 5 -11.12 -9.50 -14.11
C LEU A 5 -11.61 -8.19 -14.72
N GLU A 6 -11.86 -7.18 -13.88
CA GLU A 6 -12.30 -5.86 -14.35
C GLU A 6 -11.17 -5.10 -15.04
N LEU A 7 -9.93 -5.27 -14.59
CA LEU A 7 -8.74 -4.73 -15.26
C LEU A 7 -8.60 -5.33 -16.68
N TYR A 8 -8.72 -6.64 -16.83
CA TYR A 8 -8.67 -7.29 -18.15
C TYR A 8 -9.69 -6.72 -19.13
N LYS A 9 -10.92 -6.44 -18.68
CA LYS A 9 -11.98 -5.88 -19.54
C LYS A 9 -11.70 -4.45 -20.01
N ARG A 10 -10.89 -3.70 -19.26
CA ARG A 10 -10.62 -2.27 -19.51
C ARG A 10 -9.26 -2.00 -20.15
N LEU A 11 -8.42 -3.02 -20.31
CA LEU A 11 -7.12 -2.87 -20.93
C LEU A 11 -7.27 -2.47 -22.40
N PRO A 12 -6.51 -1.46 -22.89
CA PRO A 12 -6.34 -1.21 -24.31
C PRO A 12 -5.82 -2.46 -25.02
N GLY A 13 -6.24 -2.70 -26.28
CA GLY A 13 -5.92 -3.93 -27.01
C GLY A 13 -4.43 -4.14 -27.33
N ASP A 14 -3.62 -3.10 -27.22
CA ASP A 14 -2.16 -3.15 -27.40
C ASP A 14 -1.40 -3.42 -26.08
N LEU A 15 -2.12 -3.55 -24.96
CA LEU A 15 -1.55 -3.86 -23.64
C LEU A 15 -2.02 -5.23 -23.14
N SER A 16 -1.15 -5.89 -22.41
CA SER A 16 -1.45 -7.14 -21.70
C SER A 16 -0.86 -7.09 -20.29
N ILE A 17 -1.56 -7.63 -19.31
CA ILE A 17 -0.98 -7.93 -18.02
C ILE A 17 -0.55 -9.39 -17.98
N LEU A 18 0.48 -9.67 -17.18
CA LEU A 18 0.93 -11.03 -16.89
C LEU A 18 0.48 -11.42 -15.48
N THR A 19 0.98 -12.52 -14.97
CA THR A 19 0.54 -13.04 -13.66
C THR A 19 0.82 -12.04 -12.55
N PRO A 20 -0.21 -11.60 -11.81
CA PRO A 20 -0.04 -10.72 -10.66
C PRO A 20 0.87 -11.33 -9.59
N SER A 21 1.67 -10.49 -8.94
CA SER A 21 2.46 -10.94 -7.80
C SER A 21 1.60 -11.09 -6.53
N PRO A 22 2.03 -11.90 -5.55
CA PRO A 22 1.46 -11.89 -4.20
C PRO A 22 1.63 -10.53 -3.49
N ALA A 23 2.58 -9.69 -3.94
CA ALA A 23 2.78 -8.36 -3.38
C ALA A 23 1.60 -7.45 -3.69
N SER A 24 1.12 -6.76 -2.66
CA SER A 24 0.08 -5.74 -2.78
C SER A 24 0.55 -4.46 -2.09
N ASP A 25 0.35 -3.34 -2.76
CA ASP A 25 0.53 -2.00 -2.21
C ASP A 25 -0.84 -1.32 -2.13
N THR A 26 -1.38 -1.25 -0.92
CA THR A 26 -2.77 -0.86 -0.68
C THR A 26 -2.81 0.28 0.33
N ASP A 27 -3.74 1.20 0.15
CA ASP A 27 -4.08 2.19 1.18
C ASP A 27 -4.44 1.50 2.50
N THR A 28 -4.08 2.11 3.61
CA THR A 28 -4.41 1.63 4.94
C THR A 28 -4.92 2.76 5.82
N VAL A 29 -5.67 2.41 6.85
CA VAL A 29 -5.89 3.26 8.03
C VAL A 29 -4.93 2.79 9.10
N THR A 30 -4.01 3.67 9.47
CA THR A 30 -2.92 3.35 10.38
C THR A 30 -2.96 4.27 11.60
N VAL A 31 -2.69 3.71 12.76
CA VAL A 31 -2.65 4.40 14.06
C VAL A 31 -1.36 4.06 14.80
N THR A 32 -1.06 4.76 15.90
CA THR A 32 0.03 4.35 16.80
C THR A 32 -0.40 3.16 17.67
N ALA A 33 0.57 2.36 18.13
CA ALA A 33 0.29 1.27 19.07
C ALA A 33 -0.39 1.77 20.36
N ALA A 34 -0.02 2.97 20.84
CA ALA A 34 -0.65 3.60 22.00
C ALA A 34 -2.13 3.92 21.76
N THR A 35 -2.48 4.45 20.57
CA THR A 35 -3.87 4.73 20.18
C THR A 35 -4.67 3.42 20.05
N ALA A 36 -4.08 2.41 19.38
CA ALA A 36 -4.71 1.10 19.21
C ALA A 36 -5.02 0.46 20.59
N ALA A 37 -4.07 0.49 21.52
CA ALA A 37 -4.26 -0.04 22.86
C ALA A 37 -5.31 0.76 23.67
N ARG A 38 -5.26 2.10 23.63
CA ARG A 38 -6.16 2.97 24.37
C ARG A 38 -7.64 2.76 24.01
N TRP A 39 -7.91 2.54 22.73
CA TRP A 39 -9.27 2.38 22.19
C TRP A 39 -9.61 0.93 21.81
N ASN A 40 -8.71 -0.01 22.12
CA ASN A 40 -8.85 -1.44 21.78
C ASN A 40 -9.17 -1.68 20.30
N LEU A 41 -8.45 -0.96 19.40
CA LEU A 41 -8.69 -0.98 17.96
C LEU A 41 -8.06 -2.23 17.34
N LYS A 42 -8.81 -2.89 16.45
CA LYS A 42 -8.35 -3.97 15.57
C LYS A 42 -8.72 -3.68 14.12
N THR A 43 -9.92 -3.20 13.90
CA THR A 43 -10.49 -2.92 12.57
C THR A 43 -10.76 -1.43 12.40
N ILE A 44 -11.00 -1.00 11.15
CA ILE A 44 -11.42 0.38 10.85
C ILE A 44 -12.76 0.70 11.53
N ALA A 45 -13.65 -0.28 11.67
CA ALA A 45 -14.93 -0.11 12.35
C ALA A 45 -14.78 0.33 13.82
N ASP A 46 -13.72 -0.10 14.50
CA ASP A 46 -13.47 0.24 15.89
C ASP A 46 -13.14 1.73 16.10
N LEU A 47 -12.78 2.47 15.04
CA LEU A 47 -12.61 3.92 15.09
C LEU A 47 -13.95 4.69 15.09
N ALA A 48 -15.03 4.11 14.56
CA ALA A 48 -16.29 4.82 14.39
C ALA A 48 -16.85 5.43 15.69
N PRO A 49 -16.84 4.75 16.86
CA PRO A 49 -17.27 5.35 18.13
C PRO A 49 -16.43 6.57 18.56
N HIS A 50 -15.22 6.69 18.01
CA HIS A 50 -14.25 7.76 18.33
C HIS A 50 -14.16 8.84 17.26
N SER A 51 -15.07 8.85 16.27
CA SER A 51 -15.02 9.76 15.10
C SER A 51 -14.80 11.23 15.47
N ALA A 52 -15.40 11.70 16.58
CA ALA A 52 -15.28 13.06 17.05
C ALA A 52 -13.85 13.43 17.50
N ASP A 53 -13.09 12.45 17.98
CA ASP A 53 -11.74 12.61 18.52
C ASP A 53 -10.63 12.24 17.52
N VAL A 54 -11.01 11.61 16.39
CA VAL A 54 -10.06 11.19 15.36
C VAL A 54 -9.66 12.39 14.51
N LYS A 55 -8.40 12.79 14.60
CA LYS A 55 -7.75 13.65 13.62
C LYS A 55 -7.12 12.76 12.55
N PHE A 56 -7.64 12.82 11.32
CA PHE A 56 -7.26 11.93 10.23
C PHE A 56 -6.32 12.63 9.24
N ALA A 57 -5.07 12.18 9.12
CA ALA A 57 -4.09 12.72 8.19
C ALA A 57 -4.09 11.94 6.87
N ALA A 58 -4.27 12.65 5.76
CA ALA A 58 -4.21 12.06 4.41
C ALA A 58 -4.04 13.15 3.34
N PRO A 59 -3.72 12.78 2.08
CA PRO A 59 -3.72 13.70 0.95
C PRO A 59 -5.11 14.32 0.72
N SER A 60 -5.14 15.53 0.17
CA SER A 60 -6.40 16.27 -0.09
C SER A 60 -7.43 15.46 -0.89
N ALA A 61 -6.98 14.68 -1.88
CA ALA A 61 -7.83 13.80 -2.68
C ALA A 61 -8.59 12.75 -1.85
N PHE A 62 -8.09 12.40 -0.66
CA PHE A 62 -8.74 11.42 0.22
C PHE A 62 -10.10 11.91 0.75
N GLN A 63 -10.32 13.23 0.80
CA GLN A 63 -11.58 13.81 1.22
C GLN A 63 -12.75 13.47 0.28
N THR A 64 -12.47 13.29 -1.00
CA THR A 64 -13.52 13.19 -2.04
C THR A 64 -13.49 11.88 -2.84
N ARG A 65 -12.36 11.16 -2.86
CA ARG A 65 -12.29 9.90 -3.60
C ARG A 65 -13.20 8.82 -2.96
N PRO A 66 -13.82 7.94 -3.76
CA PRO A 66 -14.78 6.94 -3.25
C PRO A 66 -14.25 6.06 -2.12
N SER A 67 -12.97 5.65 -2.19
CA SER A 67 -12.31 4.86 -1.13
C SER A 67 -11.66 5.70 -0.02
N GLY A 68 -11.82 7.03 -0.05
CA GLY A 68 -11.37 7.94 1.00
C GLY A 68 -12.39 8.10 2.11
N LEU A 69 -12.56 9.34 2.62
CA LEU A 69 -13.56 9.63 3.66
C LEU A 69 -14.98 9.19 3.30
N PRO A 70 -15.45 9.36 2.03
CA PRO A 70 -16.78 8.87 1.66
C PRO A 70 -16.94 7.35 1.86
N GLY A 71 -15.93 6.56 1.49
CA GLY A 71 -15.96 5.11 1.68
C GLY A 71 -15.88 4.70 3.14
N LEU A 72 -15.00 5.33 3.93
CA LEU A 72 -14.88 5.09 5.36
C LEU A 72 -16.20 5.39 6.09
N ARG A 73 -16.86 6.49 5.74
CA ARG A 73 -18.17 6.83 6.27
C ARG A 73 -19.25 5.82 5.88
N HIS A 74 -19.28 5.43 4.60
CA HIS A 74 -20.32 4.52 4.08
C HIS A 74 -20.19 3.10 4.65
N LYS A 75 -18.97 2.56 4.68
CA LYS A 75 -18.72 1.17 5.07
C LYS A 75 -18.55 0.96 6.57
N TYR A 76 -17.93 1.94 7.25
CA TYR A 76 -17.55 1.80 8.65
C TYR A 76 -18.25 2.78 9.58
N SER A 77 -19.12 3.67 9.05
CA SER A 77 -19.71 4.76 9.83
C SER A 77 -18.65 5.68 10.48
N LEU A 78 -17.42 5.68 9.94
CA LEU A 78 -16.34 6.55 10.39
C LEU A 78 -16.49 7.92 9.74
N ASP A 79 -17.11 8.85 10.47
CA ASP A 79 -17.43 10.19 9.98
C ASP A 79 -16.45 11.22 10.55
N ILE A 80 -15.44 11.56 9.78
CA ILE A 80 -14.42 12.54 10.16
C ILE A 80 -14.92 13.94 9.83
N ALA A 81 -15.11 14.77 10.86
CA ALA A 81 -15.50 16.16 10.67
C ALA A 81 -14.44 16.94 9.86
N PRO A 82 -14.85 17.92 9.04
CA PRO A 82 -13.89 18.71 8.23
C PRO A 82 -12.75 19.33 9.03
N GLY A 83 -13.02 19.80 10.25
CA GLY A 83 -12.00 20.36 11.16
C GLY A 83 -11.02 19.34 11.73
N ASN A 84 -11.31 18.06 11.60
CA ASN A 84 -10.48 16.95 12.05
C ASN A 84 -9.70 16.29 10.92
N PHE A 85 -9.87 16.76 9.68
CA PHE A 85 -9.07 16.30 8.56
C PHE A 85 -7.77 17.11 8.45
N VAL A 86 -6.64 16.43 8.57
CA VAL A 86 -5.30 17.02 8.48
C VAL A 86 -4.75 16.74 7.08
N THR A 87 -4.76 17.75 6.22
CA THR A 87 -4.25 17.59 4.84
C THR A 87 -2.73 17.53 4.82
N ILE A 88 -2.18 16.40 4.42
CA ILE A 88 -0.74 16.18 4.19
C ILE A 88 -0.57 15.49 2.85
N ASN A 89 0.04 16.17 1.87
CA ASN A 89 0.18 15.69 0.49
C ASN A 89 1.57 15.08 0.22
N ASP A 90 2.04 14.21 1.11
CA ASP A 90 3.33 13.53 0.96
C ASP A 90 3.19 12.02 0.63
N GLY A 91 1.98 11.58 0.30
CA GLY A 91 1.72 10.18 -0.06
C GLY A 91 1.92 9.18 1.09
N GLY A 92 1.65 9.58 2.33
CA GLY A 92 1.93 8.74 3.51
C GLY A 92 3.41 8.70 3.88
N GLY A 93 4.17 9.72 3.49
CA GLY A 93 5.60 9.86 3.73
C GLY A 93 5.95 10.35 5.13
N ALA A 94 7.15 10.94 5.23
CA ALA A 94 7.76 11.30 6.52
C ALA A 94 6.95 12.33 7.33
N VAL A 95 6.25 13.25 6.66
CA VAL A 95 5.44 14.28 7.34
C VAL A 95 4.19 13.65 7.94
N THR A 96 3.51 12.77 7.18
CA THR A 96 2.34 12.01 7.67
C THR A 96 2.71 11.10 8.85
N VAL A 97 3.82 10.37 8.75
CA VAL A 97 4.32 9.50 9.83
C VAL A 97 4.64 10.32 11.09
N ARG A 98 5.31 11.46 10.94
CA ARG A 98 5.61 12.35 12.05
C ARG A 98 4.33 12.87 12.71
N ALA A 99 3.32 13.24 11.93
CA ALA A 99 2.03 13.69 12.47
C ALA A 99 1.37 12.63 13.36
N LEU A 100 1.48 11.34 12.99
CA LEU A 100 1.02 10.22 13.84
C LEU A 100 1.86 10.09 15.12
N VAL A 101 3.19 10.04 14.98
CA VAL A 101 4.11 9.79 16.11
C VAL A 101 4.08 10.91 17.12
N GLU A 102 3.99 12.18 16.68
CA GLU A 102 3.89 13.36 17.53
C GLU A 102 2.46 13.63 18.05
N GLY A 103 1.47 12.85 17.58
CA GLY A 103 0.07 12.96 18.05
C GLY A 103 -0.71 14.14 17.48
N THR A 104 -0.20 14.82 16.45
CA THR A 104 -0.97 15.84 15.71
C THR A 104 -2.06 15.21 14.83
N ALA A 105 -1.88 13.94 14.46
CA ALA A 105 -2.91 13.08 13.89
C ALA A 105 -3.14 11.85 14.77
N THR A 106 -4.37 11.38 14.85
CA THR A 106 -4.76 10.17 15.60
C THR A 106 -4.71 8.94 14.71
N ALA A 107 -5.09 9.10 13.45
CA ALA A 107 -5.05 8.08 12.40
C ALA A 107 -4.54 8.71 11.09
N ALA A 108 -3.98 7.91 10.21
CA ALA A 108 -3.50 8.39 8.91
C ALA A 108 -3.67 7.34 7.82
N ASN A 109 -3.75 7.83 6.58
CA ASN A 109 -3.59 7.02 5.39
C ASN A 109 -2.10 6.80 5.12
N LEU A 110 -1.67 5.56 5.19
CA LEU A 110 -0.35 5.08 4.73
C LEU A 110 -0.55 4.00 3.68
N PHE A 111 0.54 3.56 3.07
CA PHE A 111 0.55 2.38 2.20
C PHE A 111 1.03 1.15 2.95
N SER A 112 0.45 -0.02 2.65
CA SER A 112 0.78 -1.29 3.31
C SER A 112 2.25 -1.71 3.20
N THR A 113 2.97 -1.17 2.21
CA THR A 113 4.40 -1.40 1.99
C THR A 113 5.29 -0.33 2.61
N SER A 114 4.72 0.59 3.40
CA SER A 114 5.51 1.63 4.08
C SER A 114 6.43 1.03 5.13
N ALA A 115 7.74 1.23 4.96
CA ALA A 115 8.75 0.86 5.94
C ALA A 115 8.56 1.54 7.30
N ALA A 116 7.91 2.70 7.32
CA ALA A 116 7.65 3.46 8.53
C ALA A 116 6.70 2.73 9.50
N ILE A 117 5.86 1.82 9.01
CA ILE A 117 4.93 1.04 9.85
C ILE A 117 5.70 0.22 10.89
N PRO A 118 6.56 -0.74 10.53
CA PRO A 118 7.34 -1.49 11.50
C PRO A 118 8.39 -0.64 12.23
N GLN A 119 9.02 0.33 11.57
CA GLN A 119 10.05 1.20 12.17
C GLN A 119 9.53 2.05 13.33
N ASN A 120 8.26 2.45 13.29
CA ASN A 120 7.63 3.28 14.33
C ASN A 120 6.59 2.52 15.15
N HIS A 121 6.56 1.18 15.05
CA HIS A 121 5.58 0.33 15.75
C HIS A 121 4.14 0.78 15.53
N LEU A 122 3.82 1.20 14.29
CA LEU A 122 2.48 1.59 13.91
C LEU A 122 1.59 0.36 13.70
N VAL A 123 0.30 0.52 13.89
CA VAL A 123 -0.70 -0.54 13.73
C VAL A 123 -1.59 -0.20 12.56
N VAL A 124 -1.62 -1.09 11.57
CA VAL A 124 -2.57 -1.05 10.46
C VAL A 124 -3.87 -1.69 10.94
N LEU A 125 -4.98 -0.96 10.80
CA LEU A 125 -6.30 -1.49 11.12
C LEU A 125 -6.81 -2.38 9.98
N GLU A 126 -7.44 -3.49 10.33
CA GLU A 126 -8.05 -4.42 9.37
C GLU A 126 -9.21 -3.75 8.63
N ASP A 127 -9.35 -4.06 7.35
CA ASP A 127 -10.37 -3.55 6.43
C ASP A 127 -11.33 -4.69 5.96
N PRO A 128 -12.17 -5.25 6.85
CA PRO A 128 -13.02 -6.40 6.52
C PRO A 128 -14.10 -6.09 5.47
N GLU A 129 -14.51 -4.83 5.33
CA GLU A 129 -15.48 -4.40 4.32
C GLU A 129 -14.81 -4.05 2.97
N HIS A 130 -13.50 -4.29 2.83
CA HIS A 130 -12.74 -4.03 1.62
C HIS A 130 -12.99 -2.64 1.03
N ASN A 131 -12.84 -1.61 1.86
CA ASN A 131 -12.89 -0.22 1.41
C ASN A 131 -11.75 0.10 0.45
N PHE A 132 -10.59 -0.49 0.72
CA PHE A 132 -9.42 -0.39 -0.13
C PHE A 132 -9.29 -1.66 -0.97
N LEU A 133 -9.28 -1.46 -2.29
CA LEU A 133 -9.10 -2.59 -3.21
C LEU A 133 -7.67 -3.11 -3.14
N ALA A 134 -7.52 -4.40 -3.42
CA ALA A 134 -6.19 -5.01 -3.55
C ALA A 134 -5.39 -4.32 -4.67
N GLY A 135 -4.19 -3.88 -4.32
CA GLY A 135 -3.25 -3.21 -5.22
C GLY A 135 -2.09 -4.13 -5.63
N ASN A 136 -2.39 -5.33 -6.16
CA ASN A 136 -1.35 -6.26 -6.57
C ASN A 136 -0.43 -5.66 -7.62
N ILE A 137 0.87 -5.91 -7.47
CA ILE A 137 1.86 -5.53 -8.48
C ILE A 137 1.72 -6.46 -9.67
N VAL A 138 1.50 -5.90 -10.85
CA VAL A 138 1.30 -6.66 -12.09
C VAL A 138 2.28 -6.21 -13.17
N PRO A 139 2.92 -7.11 -13.91
CA PRO A 139 3.68 -6.74 -15.10
C PRO A 139 2.73 -6.31 -16.21
N LEU A 140 2.86 -5.07 -16.67
CA LEU A 140 2.13 -4.54 -17.83
C LEU A 140 3.08 -4.51 -19.03
N VAL A 141 2.70 -5.18 -20.11
CA VAL A 141 3.53 -5.33 -21.30
C VAL A 141 2.79 -4.91 -22.56
N ASN A 142 3.54 -4.41 -23.56
CA ASN A 142 2.98 -4.21 -24.89
C ASN A 142 2.71 -5.58 -25.54
N SER A 143 1.47 -5.82 -25.99
CA SER A 143 1.02 -7.10 -26.52
C SER A 143 1.86 -7.58 -27.72
N ARG A 144 2.39 -6.64 -28.53
CA ARG A 144 3.25 -6.96 -29.68
C ARG A 144 4.66 -7.42 -29.28
N LYS A 145 5.10 -7.10 -28.06
CA LYS A 145 6.41 -7.47 -27.51
C LYS A 145 6.33 -8.68 -26.59
N LYS A 146 5.14 -9.19 -26.33
CA LYS A 146 4.92 -10.36 -25.50
C LYS A 146 5.48 -11.60 -26.21
N SER A 147 6.39 -12.29 -25.54
CA SER A 147 6.90 -13.61 -25.92
C SER A 147 6.77 -14.56 -24.75
N ASP A 148 6.80 -15.86 -25.00
CA ASP A 148 6.76 -16.87 -23.94
C ASP A 148 7.92 -16.68 -22.97
N HIS A 149 9.12 -16.46 -23.47
CA HIS A 149 10.29 -16.19 -22.65
C HIS A 149 10.12 -14.95 -21.75
N LEU A 150 9.62 -13.83 -22.30
CA LEU A 150 9.35 -12.63 -21.50
C LEU A 150 8.32 -12.90 -20.40
N LYS A 151 7.26 -13.64 -20.75
CA LYS A 151 6.22 -14.04 -19.81
C LYS A 151 6.81 -14.89 -18.69
N ASP A 152 7.56 -15.92 -19.01
CA ASP A 152 8.13 -16.85 -18.03
C ASP A 152 9.06 -16.16 -17.04
N VAL A 153 9.90 -15.24 -17.52
CA VAL A 153 10.82 -14.46 -16.68
C VAL A 153 10.03 -13.52 -15.74
N LEU A 154 9.07 -12.76 -16.28
CA LEU A 154 8.30 -11.82 -15.47
C LEU A 154 7.38 -12.53 -14.46
N ASP A 155 6.76 -13.64 -14.84
CA ASP A 155 5.94 -14.45 -13.93
C ASP A 155 6.78 -15.07 -12.82
N ALA A 156 8.02 -15.52 -13.12
CA ALA A 156 8.93 -16.03 -12.11
C ALA A 156 9.33 -14.95 -11.09
N VAL A 157 9.59 -13.72 -11.55
CA VAL A 157 9.86 -12.56 -10.67
C VAL A 157 8.62 -12.23 -9.84
N SER A 158 7.44 -12.13 -10.47
CA SER A 158 6.16 -11.88 -9.79
C SER A 158 5.91 -12.87 -8.67
N ALA A 159 6.12 -14.16 -8.92
CA ALA A 159 5.90 -15.22 -7.93
C ALA A 159 6.78 -15.10 -6.66
N LYS A 160 7.92 -14.40 -6.74
CA LYS A 160 8.83 -14.18 -5.60
C LYS A 160 8.61 -12.84 -4.90
N LEU A 161 7.89 -11.91 -5.52
CA LEU A 161 7.64 -10.59 -4.94
C LEU A 161 6.45 -10.68 -3.98
N THR A 162 6.72 -10.53 -2.69
CA THR A 162 5.72 -10.50 -1.61
C THR A 162 5.56 -9.07 -1.07
N THR A 163 4.46 -8.79 -0.38
CA THR A 163 4.25 -7.48 0.28
C THR A 163 5.38 -7.17 1.26
N ALA A 164 5.81 -8.14 2.05
CA ALA A 164 6.96 -7.96 2.95
C ALA A 164 8.26 -7.67 2.19
N GLY A 165 8.52 -8.41 1.09
CA GLY A 165 9.70 -8.17 0.25
C GLY A 165 9.68 -6.79 -0.42
N LEU A 166 8.49 -6.30 -0.82
CA LEU A 166 8.35 -4.95 -1.35
C LEU A 166 8.58 -3.88 -0.28
N ALA A 167 8.07 -4.10 0.94
CA ALA A 167 8.33 -3.22 2.08
C ALA A 167 9.83 -3.17 2.44
N GLU A 168 10.54 -4.30 2.38
CA GLU A 168 11.99 -4.35 2.58
C GLU A 168 12.75 -3.58 1.50
N LEU A 169 12.35 -3.71 0.22
CA LEU A 169 12.93 -2.92 -0.87
C LEU A 169 12.69 -1.42 -0.68
N ASN A 170 11.47 -1.03 -0.31
CA ASN A 170 11.13 0.36 -0.01
C ASN A 170 11.97 0.89 1.17
N ALA A 171 12.16 0.08 2.21
CA ALA A 171 13.01 0.44 3.35
C ALA A 171 14.47 0.66 2.92
N ALA A 172 14.99 -0.19 2.05
CA ALA A 172 16.37 -0.11 1.59
C ALA A 172 16.68 1.17 0.79
N VAL A 173 15.70 1.69 0.04
CA VAL A 173 15.87 2.90 -0.79
C VAL A 173 15.38 4.18 -0.11
N SER A 174 14.80 4.08 1.09
CA SER A 174 14.21 5.20 1.81
C SER A 174 15.21 5.88 2.76
N GLY A 175 14.94 7.16 3.06
CA GLY A 175 15.72 7.94 4.03
C GLY A 175 17.07 8.42 3.52
N ASN A 176 17.82 9.10 4.39
CA ASN A 176 19.09 9.74 4.03
C ASN A 176 20.24 8.75 3.77
N SER A 177 20.11 7.52 4.23
CA SER A 177 21.09 6.43 4.04
C SER A 177 20.59 5.37 3.05
N GLY A 178 19.52 5.65 2.34
CA GLY A 178 18.94 4.75 1.33
C GLY A 178 19.96 4.44 0.23
N VAL A 179 20.02 3.17 -0.16
CA VAL A 179 20.83 2.76 -1.31
C VAL A 179 20.14 3.15 -2.62
N ASP A 180 20.93 3.25 -3.67
CA ASP A 180 20.38 3.45 -5.02
C ASP A 180 19.38 2.35 -5.38
N PRO A 181 18.19 2.68 -5.94
CA PRO A 181 17.17 1.71 -6.33
C PRO A 181 17.69 0.57 -7.22
N ASP A 182 18.61 0.87 -8.12
CA ASP A 182 19.24 -0.12 -9.01
C ASP A 182 20.08 -1.13 -8.21
N GLN A 183 20.79 -0.66 -7.20
CA GLN A 183 21.58 -1.52 -6.31
C GLN A 183 20.67 -2.42 -5.45
N ALA A 184 19.59 -1.86 -4.90
CA ALA A 184 18.61 -2.63 -4.14
C ALA A 184 17.95 -3.71 -5.01
N ALA A 185 17.53 -3.35 -6.23
CA ALA A 185 16.93 -4.29 -7.18
C ALA A 185 17.91 -5.40 -7.59
N ARG A 186 19.17 -5.07 -7.93
CA ARG A 186 20.20 -6.07 -8.28
C ARG A 186 20.51 -7.01 -7.13
N LYS A 187 20.55 -6.50 -5.90
CA LYS A 187 20.71 -7.34 -4.71
C LYS A 187 19.54 -8.29 -4.57
N TRP A 188 18.31 -7.81 -4.68
CA TRP A 188 17.10 -8.63 -4.57
C TRP A 188 17.05 -9.73 -5.63
N VAL A 189 17.38 -9.39 -6.90
CA VAL A 189 17.45 -10.34 -8.01
C VAL A 189 18.42 -11.48 -7.70
N ARG A 190 19.64 -11.16 -7.21
CA ARG A 190 20.61 -12.18 -6.79
C ARG A 190 20.12 -13.02 -5.61
N ASP A 191 19.59 -12.38 -4.57
CA ASP A 191 19.12 -13.08 -3.36
C ASP A 191 17.96 -14.05 -3.67
N LYS A 192 17.18 -13.77 -4.73
CA LYS A 192 16.10 -14.64 -5.21
C LYS A 192 16.54 -15.68 -6.25
N GLY A 193 17.82 -15.71 -6.63
CA GLY A 193 18.41 -16.69 -7.53
C GLY A 193 18.15 -16.43 -9.01
N PHE A 194 17.90 -15.18 -9.40
CA PHE A 194 17.69 -14.78 -10.80
C PHE A 194 18.95 -14.27 -11.50
N ASP A 195 20.10 -14.35 -10.86
CA ASP A 195 21.43 -13.98 -11.42
C ASP A 195 22.03 -15.08 -12.32
N HIS A 196 21.38 -16.22 -12.39
CA HIS A 196 21.74 -17.31 -13.29
C HIS A 196 20.68 -17.48 -14.39
N PRO A 197 21.08 -17.86 -15.62
CA PRO A 197 20.10 -18.16 -16.67
C PRO A 197 19.11 -19.22 -16.16
N VAL A 198 17.81 -18.96 -16.37
CA VAL A 198 16.77 -19.96 -16.13
C VAL A 198 17.11 -21.15 -17.02
N ARG A 199 17.52 -22.27 -16.42
CA ARG A 199 17.74 -23.51 -17.18
C ARG A 199 16.39 -23.93 -17.77
N GLN A 200 16.37 -23.98 -19.10
CA GLN A 200 15.25 -24.52 -19.86
C GLN A 200 15.04 -25.98 -19.54
#